data_53fc1b47d97cb9d652d3cf7a68d3f3be
#
_entry.id   53fc1b47d97cb9d652d3cf7a68d3f3be
#
_cell.length_a   1.000
_cell.length_b   1.000
_cell.length_c   1.000
_cell.angle_alpha   90.00
_cell.angle_beta   90.00
_cell.angle_gamma   90.00
#
_symmetry.space_group_name_H-M   'P 1'
#
loop_
_entity.id
_entity.type
_entity.pdbx_description
1 polymer ?
#
loop_
_entity_poly.entity_id
_entity_poly.type
_entity_poly.pdbx_seq_one_letter_code
_entity_poly.pdbx_strand_id
1 'polypeptide(L)'
;MVIATGFGSRLVGGLGLGKIGDFVMGAQAEVETIGVDEIEIYFGQEVAPGFFAWLVPTSPPKALVGLLSRRSPGLYLKKLISSLLAQGKIVSDETELSHRGISLKPLPRTYSRRLVVVGDAAGQVKPTTGGGIYYGLLCADIAANNLHRALEADDLSARNLADYEREWKKKLGRELKIGYWARKFYEHLSDKQVDRIFDIIKSNGIDEALLKKDDLSFDWHGEVILKLLGHRVLSKAIEVMKVPFRIGV
;
A
#
# COMPACT_ATOMS: atom_id res chain seq x y z
N MET A 1 24.41 12.28 2.90
CA MET A 1 23.07 12.70 3.40
C MET A 1 22.08 11.55 3.19
N VAL A 2 21.24 11.26 4.19
CA VAL A 2 20.12 10.31 4.04
C VAL A 2 18.81 11.09 4.14
N ILE A 3 17.88 10.87 3.21
CA ILE A 3 16.54 11.44 3.25
C ILE A 3 15.55 10.33 3.59
N ALA A 4 14.91 10.43 4.75
CA ALA A 4 13.89 9.50 5.25
C ALA A 4 12.68 10.29 5.82
N THR A 5 12.27 11.35 5.13
CA THR A 5 11.32 12.37 5.60
C THR A 5 9.85 12.01 5.34
N GLY A 6 9.56 10.80 4.90
CA GLY A 6 8.20 10.39 4.53
C GLY A 6 7.74 10.95 3.18
N PHE A 7 6.46 10.72 2.88
CA PHE A 7 5.84 11.14 1.61
C PHE A 7 5.74 12.67 1.50
N GLY A 8 5.93 13.19 0.28
CA GLY A 8 5.65 14.60 -0.05
C GLY A 8 6.74 15.59 0.38
N SER A 9 7.91 15.10 0.78
CA SER A 9 9.03 15.97 1.14
C SER A 9 9.48 16.84 -0.03
N ARG A 10 9.52 18.16 0.18
CA ARG A 10 10.05 19.12 -0.81
C ARG A 10 11.54 18.93 -1.07
N LEU A 11 12.28 18.30 -0.13
CA LEU A 11 13.72 18.05 -0.27
C LEU A 11 14.05 17.16 -1.47
N VAL A 12 13.22 16.16 -1.76
CA VAL A 12 13.45 15.23 -2.88
C VAL A 12 13.25 15.89 -4.23
N GLY A 13 12.29 16.81 -4.35
CA GLY A 13 11.90 17.42 -5.63
C GLY A 13 13.00 18.24 -6.33
N GLY A 14 13.94 18.83 -5.56
CA GLY A 14 15.04 19.66 -6.07
C GLY A 14 16.32 18.91 -6.40
N LEU A 15 16.39 17.59 -6.17
CA LEU A 15 17.65 16.82 -6.19
C LEU A 15 17.90 16.04 -7.49
N GLY A 16 17.09 16.25 -8.53
CA GLY A 16 17.27 15.56 -9.82
C GLY A 16 17.00 14.03 -9.78
N LEU A 17 16.32 13.54 -8.76
CA LEU A 17 16.00 12.12 -8.56
C LEU A 17 14.72 11.69 -9.29
N GLY A 18 14.05 12.62 -9.96
CA GLY A 18 12.71 12.44 -10.52
C GLY A 18 11.61 12.72 -9.51
N LYS A 19 10.38 12.37 -9.89
CA LYS A 19 9.17 12.54 -9.05
C LYS A 19 8.47 11.21 -8.86
N ILE A 20 7.79 11.06 -7.74
CA ILE A 20 6.85 9.94 -7.54
C ILE A 20 5.74 10.08 -8.59
N GLY A 21 5.68 9.10 -9.49
CA GLY A 21 4.80 9.15 -10.67
C GLY A 21 3.35 8.75 -10.38
N ASP A 22 3.10 8.07 -9.27
CA ASP A 22 1.75 7.65 -8.88
C ASP A 22 1.62 7.55 -7.36
N PHE A 23 0.53 8.10 -6.83
CA PHE A 23 0.25 8.15 -5.39
C PHE A 23 -1.25 8.23 -5.12
N VAL A 24 -1.64 7.99 -3.88
CA VAL A 24 -2.99 8.19 -3.33
C VAL A 24 -2.93 9.05 -2.09
N MET A 25 -4.08 9.61 -1.74
CA MET A 25 -4.26 10.30 -0.47
C MET A 25 -5.05 9.42 0.49
N GLY A 26 -4.59 9.34 1.72
CA GLY A 26 -5.30 8.77 2.84
C GLY A 26 -5.96 9.84 3.68
N ALA A 27 -7.08 9.49 4.29
CA ALA A 27 -7.68 10.21 5.40
C ALA A 27 -7.93 9.24 6.54
N GLN A 28 -7.69 9.67 7.77
CA GLN A 28 -7.85 8.87 8.97
C GLN A 28 -8.29 9.73 10.15
N ALA A 29 -9.06 9.15 11.04
CA ALA A 29 -9.48 9.72 12.30
C ALA A 29 -9.38 8.70 13.43
N GLU A 30 -9.24 9.17 14.67
CA GLU A 30 -9.47 8.37 15.86
C GLU A 30 -10.92 8.57 16.31
N VAL A 31 -11.61 7.49 16.61
CA VAL A 31 -13.01 7.48 17.06
C VAL A 31 -13.17 6.61 18.32
N GLU A 32 -14.19 6.89 19.12
CA GLU A 32 -14.62 6.00 20.18
C GLU A 32 -15.63 5.00 19.65
N THR A 33 -15.49 3.71 20.00
CA THR A 33 -16.29 2.60 19.47
C THR A 33 -17.15 1.94 20.56
N ILE A 34 -18.19 1.24 20.09
CA ILE A 34 -19.09 0.43 20.92
C ILE A 34 -19.03 -1.01 20.40
N GLY A 35 -18.41 -1.90 21.19
CA GLY A 35 -18.38 -3.35 20.89
C GLY A 35 -17.61 -3.74 19.63
N VAL A 36 -16.65 -2.91 19.18
CA VAL A 36 -15.77 -3.22 18.07
C VAL A 36 -14.46 -3.78 18.62
N ASP A 37 -14.25 -5.05 18.46
CA ASP A 37 -13.09 -5.82 18.96
C ASP A 37 -12.24 -6.45 17.83
N GLU A 38 -12.74 -6.46 16.60
CA GLU A 38 -12.07 -7.00 15.43
C GLU A 38 -11.76 -5.89 14.39
N ILE A 39 -10.77 -6.15 13.54
CA ILE A 39 -10.46 -5.28 12.39
C ILE A 39 -11.54 -5.48 11.33
N GLU A 40 -12.17 -4.39 10.93
CA GLU A 40 -13.12 -4.39 9.82
C GLU A 40 -12.55 -3.70 8.59
N ILE A 41 -12.69 -4.33 7.43
CA ILE A 41 -12.26 -3.79 6.14
C ILE A 41 -13.50 -3.61 5.25
N TYR A 42 -13.62 -2.42 4.67
CA TYR A 42 -14.74 -2.04 3.82
C TYR A 42 -14.28 -1.82 2.39
N PHE A 43 -14.98 -2.43 1.45
CA PHE A 43 -14.79 -2.24 0.01
C PHE A 43 -16.00 -1.55 -0.61
N GLY A 44 -15.83 -0.99 -1.78
CA GLY A 44 -16.91 -0.42 -2.57
C GLY A 44 -16.61 1.00 -3.07
N GLN A 45 -17.19 1.33 -4.23
CA GLN A 45 -16.98 2.61 -4.90
C GLN A 45 -17.59 3.79 -4.11
N GLU A 46 -18.61 3.53 -3.32
CA GLU A 46 -19.24 4.56 -2.46
C GLU A 46 -18.49 4.77 -1.13
N VAL A 47 -17.67 3.80 -0.71
CA VAL A 47 -16.92 3.84 0.55
C VAL A 47 -15.49 4.31 0.33
N ALA A 48 -14.76 3.64 -0.55
CA ALA A 48 -13.35 3.92 -0.82
C ALA A 48 -13.03 3.59 -2.29
N PRO A 49 -13.41 4.47 -3.24
CA PRO A 49 -13.34 4.18 -4.67
C PRO A 49 -11.93 3.79 -5.09
N GLY A 50 -11.84 2.60 -5.67
CA GLY A 50 -10.60 2.00 -6.14
C GLY A 50 -9.65 1.56 -5.01
N PHE A 51 -10.02 1.63 -3.73
CA PHE A 51 -9.24 1.19 -2.58
C PHE A 51 -10.11 0.47 -1.53
N PHE A 52 -9.75 0.54 -0.28
CA PHE A 52 -10.50 0.03 0.84
C PHE A 52 -10.46 1.01 2.00
N ALA A 53 -11.41 0.88 2.89
CA ALA A 53 -11.46 1.56 4.17
C ALA A 53 -11.29 0.56 5.32
N TRP A 54 -10.95 1.04 6.48
CA TRP A 54 -10.72 0.23 7.67
C TRP A 54 -11.32 0.86 8.92
N LEU A 55 -11.69 0.01 9.85
CA LEU A 55 -11.93 0.33 11.26
C LEU A 55 -11.05 -0.61 12.08
N VAL A 56 -10.07 -0.08 12.77
CA VAL A 56 -9.04 -0.85 13.49
C VAL A 56 -9.08 -0.49 14.97
N PRO A 57 -9.54 -1.42 15.85
CA PRO A 57 -9.44 -1.23 17.27
C PRO A 57 -8.00 -1.00 17.71
N THR A 58 -7.80 -0.06 18.63
CA THR A 58 -6.49 0.22 19.22
C THR A 58 -6.50 -0.12 20.70
N SER A 59 -6.67 0.87 21.57
CA SER A 59 -6.88 0.63 23.01
C SER A 59 -8.34 0.99 23.36
N PRO A 60 -9.14 0.01 23.80
CA PRO A 60 -10.56 0.25 24.07
C PRO A 60 -10.80 1.47 24.96
N PRO A 61 -11.79 2.31 24.63
CA PRO A 61 -12.81 2.15 23.58
C PRO A 61 -12.41 2.76 22.22
N LYS A 62 -11.14 2.97 21.91
CA LYS A 62 -10.67 3.71 20.74
C LYS A 62 -10.41 2.81 19.54
N ALA A 63 -10.64 3.36 18.34
CA ALA A 63 -10.26 2.77 17.07
C ALA A 63 -9.79 3.84 16.08
N LEU A 64 -9.01 3.40 15.07
CA LEU A 64 -8.66 4.20 13.90
C LEU A 64 -9.60 3.83 12.76
N VAL A 65 -10.34 4.81 12.26
CA VAL A 65 -11.10 4.71 11.02
C VAL A 65 -10.40 5.47 9.93
N GLY A 66 -10.25 4.85 8.75
CA GLY A 66 -9.55 5.52 7.66
C GLY A 66 -9.80 4.86 6.31
N LEU A 67 -9.33 5.51 5.27
CA LEU A 67 -9.39 5.01 3.90
C LEU A 67 -8.32 5.63 3.01
N LEU A 68 -8.11 4.99 1.87
CA LEU A 68 -7.32 5.54 0.77
C LEU A 68 -8.24 5.86 -0.41
N SER A 69 -7.97 6.96 -1.12
CA SER A 69 -8.71 7.32 -2.33
C SER A 69 -7.85 8.21 -3.25
N ARG A 70 -8.15 8.12 -4.55
CA ARG A 70 -7.58 9.04 -5.56
C ARG A 70 -8.12 10.46 -5.44
N ARG A 71 -9.35 10.60 -4.93
CA ARG A 71 -10.06 11.89 -4.89
C ARG A 71 -10.82 12.02 -3.57
N SER A 72 -10.76 13.21 -2.99
CA SER A 72 -11.60 13.61 -1.85
C SER A 72 -11.65 12.59 -0.69
N PRO A 73 -10.51 12.07 -0.18
CA PRO A 73 -10.53 11.03 0.87
C PRO A 73 -11.28 11.49 2.12
N GLY A 74 -11.17 12.76 2.51
CA GLY A 74 -11.90 13.32 3.65
C GLY A 74 -13.42 13.28 3.49
N LEU A 75 -13.95 13.46 2.26
CA LEU A 75 -15.38 13.35 2.00
C LEU A 75 -15.88 11.91 2.19
N TYR A 76 -15.16 10.94 1.63
CA TYR A 76 -15.51 9.52 1.79
C TYR A 76 -15.37 9.08 3.25
N LEU A 77 -14.33 9.55 3.95
CA LEU A 77 -14.17 9.23 5.37
C LEU A 77 -15.30 9.78 6.22
N LYS A 78 -15.75 11.01 5.98
CA LYS A 78 -16.93 11.56 6.68
C LYS A 78 -18.18 10.72 6.43
N LYS A 79 -18.43 10.30 5.19
CA LYS A 79 -19.56 9.40 4.87
C LYS A 79 -19.47 8.07 5.62
N LEU A 80 -18.25 7.47 5.67
CA LEU A 80 -18.04 6.23 6.41
C LEU A 80 -18.30 6.42 7.90
N ILE A 81 -17.77 7.48 8.51
CA ILE A 81 -17.97 7.81 9.93
C ILE A 81 -19.46 7.97 10.23
N SER A 82 -20.20 8.75 9.42
CA SER A 82 -21.65 8.88 9.61
C SER A 82 -22.40 7.55 9.46
N SER A 83 -21.95 6.66 8.57
CA SER A 83 -22.52 5.32 8.42
C SER A 83 -22.23 4.43 9.64
N LEU A 84 -21.03 4.49 10.20
CA LEU A 84 -20.64 3.76 11.41
C LEU A 84 -21.43 4.24 12.64
N LEU A 85 -21.67 5.56 12.74
CA LEU A 85 -22.52 6.13 13.77
C LEU A 85 -23.96 5.63 13.65
N ALA A 86 -24.52 5.65 12.45
CA ALA A 86 -25.88 5.13 12.20
C ALA A 86 -26.02 3.63 12.49
N GLN A 87 -24.94 2.86 12.38
CA GLN A 87 -24.86 1.44 12.76
C GLN A 87 -24.64 1.22 14.27
N GLY A 88 -24.46 2.27 15.06
CA GLY A 88 -24.15 2.18 16.49
C GLY A 88 -22.76 1.64 16.82
N LYS A 89 -21.84 1.64 15.86
CA LYS A 89 -20.45 1.14 16.05
C LYS A 89 -19.52 2.17 16.68
N ILE A 90 -19.83 3.46 16.51
CA ILE A 90 -19.07 4.56 17.08
C ILE A 90 -19.97 5.51 17.86
N VAL A 91 -19.39 6.26 18.79
CA VAL A 91 -20.13 7.14 19.72
C VAL A 91 -20.49 8.48 19.09
N SER A 92 -19.61 9.03 18.25
CA SER A 92 -19.76 10.37 17.66
C SER A 92 -19.08 10.45 16.29
N ASP A 93 -19.58 11.33 15.42
CA ASP A 93 -18.96 11.68 14.15
C ASP A 93 -18.12 12.99 14.23
N GLU A 94 -18.09 13.63 15.38
CA GLU A 94 -17.23 14.79 15.65
C GLU A 94 -15.79 14.32 15.87
N THR A 95 -14.96 14.42 14.81
CA THR A 95 -13.57 13.99 14.87
C THR A 95 -12.68 14.80 13.95
N GLU A 96 -11.41 14.94 14.32
CA GLU A 96 -10.41 15.60 13.50
C GLU A 96 -9.82 14.62 12.47
N LEU A 97 -9.80 15.04 11.20
CA LEU A 97 -9.28 14.24 10.11
C LEU A 97 -7.80 14.55 9.87
N SER A 98 -6.96 13.53 9.90
CA SER A 98 -5.58 13.61 9.41
C SER A 98 -5.50 13.13 7.96
N HIS A 99 -4.61 13.77 7.16
CA HIS A 99 -4.41 13.41 5.76
C HIS A 99 -2.95 13.10 5.49
N ARG A 100 -2.70 12.02 4.74
CA ARG A 100 -1.35 11.65 4.31
C ARG A 100 -1.35 11.08 2.89
N GLY A 101 -0.31 11.40 2.12
CA GLY A 101 -0.08 10.78 0.82
C GLY A 101 0.69 9.47 0.96
N ILE A 102 0.43 8.54 0.04
CA ILE A 102 1.10 7.25 -0.04
C ILE A 102 1.52 7.02 -1.48
N SER A 103 2.81 6.74 -1.69
CA SER A 103 3.35 6.40 -3.00
C SER A 103 2.85 5.04 -3.46
N LEU A 104 2.49 4.92 -4.72
CA LEU A 104 2.20 3.64 -5.37
C LEU A 104 3.35 3.16 -6.27
N LYS A 105 4.28 4.06 -6.57
CA LYS A 105 5.51 3.75 -7.30
C LYS A 105 6.72 4.38 -6.61
N PRO A 106 7.87 3.72 -6.65
CA PRO A 106 9.11 4.32 -6.14
C PRO A 106 9.56 5.48 -7.04
N LEU A 107 10.45 6.29 -6.48
CA LEU A 107 11.20 7.27 -7.25
C LEU A 107 11.94 6.60 -8.40
N PRO A 108 12.11 7.26 -9.55
CA PRO A 108 12.95 6.77 -10.65
C PRO A 108 14.38 6.46 -10.22
N ARG A 109 14.91 7.29 -9.30
CA ARG A 109 16.23 7.13 -8.71
C ARG A 109 16.19 7.44 -7.22
N THR A 110 16.84 6.59 -6.40
CA THR A 110 16.87 6.71 -4.93
C THR A 110 18.25 7.08 -4.39
N TYR A 111 19.17 7.46 -5.22
CA TYR A 111 20.55 7.85 -4.87
C TYR A 111 21.09 8.96 -5.76
N SER A 112 22.12 9.65 -5.26
CA SER A 112 22.97 10.58 -6.02
C SER A 112 24.33 10.67 -5.33
N ARG A 113 25.25 11.51 -5.82
CA ARG A 113 26.52 11.76 -5.13
C ARG A 113 26.26 12.24 -3.70
N ARG A 114 26.80 11.54 -2.70
CA ARG A 114 26.66 11.81 -1.25
C ARG A 114 25.22 11.80 -0.72
N LEU A 115 24.31 11.08 -1.41
CA LEU A 115 22.88 11.09 -1.09
C LEU A 115 22.23 9.73 -1.36
N VAL A 116 21.41 9.28 -0.41
CA VAL A 116 20.42 8.20 -0.58
C VAL A 116 19.06 8.62 -0.02
N VAL A 117 17.99 8.09 -0.61
CA VAL A 117 16.60 8.30 -0.17
C VAL A 117 16.00 6.97 0.22
N VAL A 118 15.31 6.90 1.38
CA VAL A 118 14.83 5.67 2.00
C VAL A 118 13.38 5.80 2.43
N GLY A 119 12.66 4.69 2.46
CA GLY A 119 11.28 4.57 2.96
C GLY A 119 10.26 5.29 2.08
N ASP A 120 9.23 5.87 2.70
CA ASP A 120 8.14 6.55 1.98
C ASP A 120 8.63 7.71 1.12
N ALA A 121 9.72 8.38 1.52
CA ALA A 121 10.35 9.42 0.72
C ALA A 121 10.89 8.89 -0.62
N ALA A 122 11.31 7.61 -0.66
CA ALA A 122 11.74 6.90 -1.85
C ALA A 122 10.60 6.17 -2.57
N GLY A 123 9.40 6.12 -1.99
CA GLY A 123 8.28 5.34 -2.49
C GLY A 123 8.43 3.83 -2.29
N GLN A 124 9.17 3.42 -1.27
CA GLN A 124 9.38 2.02 -0.88
C GLN A 124 8.21 1.53 0.01
N VAL A 125 7.02 1.47 -0.58
CA VAL A 125 5.74 1.20 0.08
C VAL A 125 5.01 0.12 -0.69
N LYS A 126 4.27 -0.75 0.01
CA LYS A 126 3.41 -1.77 -0.62
C LYS A 126 2.27 -1.10 -1.40
N PRO A 127 2.18 -1.24 -2.72
CA PRO A 127 1.13 -0.57 -3.50
C PRO A 127 -0.27 -1.12 -3.20
N THR A 128 -0.36 -2.35 -2.70
CA THR A 128 -1.62 -3.04 -2.37
C THR A 128 -2.32 -2.44 -1.15
N THR A 129 -1.58 -2.20 -0.07
CA THR A 129 -2.13 -1.80 1.22
C THR A 129 -1.68 -0.41 1.69
N GLY A 130 -0.64 0.17 1.07
CA GLY A 130 -0.02 1.39 1.56
C GLY A 130 0.93 1.19 2.74
N GLY A 131 1.18 -0.05 3.15
CA GLY A 131 2.08 -0.36 4.26
C GLY A 131 3.55 -0.12 3.89
N GLY A 132 4.23 0.79 4.58
CA GLY A 132 5.62 1.18 4.31
C GLY A 132 6.64 0.80 5.39
N ILE A 133 6.20 0.42 6.59
CA ILE A 133 7.11 0.22 7.73
C ILE A 133 8.16 -0.87 7.43
N TYR A 134 7.73 -2.07 7.10
CA TYR A 134 8.63 -3.19 6.82
C TYR A 134 9.58 -2.90 5.64
N TYR A 135 9.04 -2.37 4.52
CA TYR A 135 9.87 -2.04 3.36
C TYR A 135 10.84 -0.88 3.66
N GLY A 136 10.39 0.11 4.42
CA GLY A 136 11.24 1.21 4.88
C GLY A 136 12.41 0.72 5.74
N LEU A 137 12.16 -0.16 6.71
CA LEU A 137 13.20 -0.75 7.56
C LEU A 137 14.16 -1.62 6.76
N LEU A 138 13.66 -2.48 5.88
CA LEU A 138 14.47 -3.31 5.00
C LEU A 138 15.40 -2.47 4.10
N CYS A 139 14.86 -1.39 3.52
CA CYS A 139 15.65 -0.49 2.69
C CYS A 139 16.62 0.37 3.51
N ALA A 140 16.28 0.69 4.77
CA ALA A 140 17.19 1.39 5.68
C ALA A 140 18.39 0.52 6.05
N ASP A 141 18.20 -0.77 6.31
CA ASP A 141 19.28 -1.73 6.54
C ASP A 141 20.21 -1.84 5.32
N ILE A 142 19.64 -1.97 4.12
CA ILE A 142 20.41 -1.98 2.86
C ILE A 142 21.19 -0.67 2.69
N ALA A 143 20.57 0.47 2.98
CA ALA A 143 21.20 1.77 2.86
C ALA A 143 22.36 1.91 3.87
N ALA A 144 22.17 1.48 5.13
CA ALA A 144 23.19 1.53 6.16
C ALA A 144 24.43 0.71 5.77
N ASN A 145 24.22 -0.52 5.30
CA ASN A 145 25.31 -1.42 4.88
C ASN A 145 26.06 -0.85 3.66
N ASN A 146 25.36 -0.27 2.68
CA ASN A 146 25.99 0.35 1.51
C ASN A 146 26.76 1.63 1.89
N LEU A 147 26.19 2.47 2.74
CA LEU A 147 26.84 3.69 3.20
C LEU A 147 28.06 3.39 4.05
N HIS A 148 28.02 2.37 4.90
CA HIS A 148 29.17 1.94 5.69
C HIS A 148 30.36 1.59 4.78
N ARG A 149 30.16 0.70 3.80
CA ARG A 149 31.19 0.34 2.81
C ARG A 149 31.71 1.53 2.01
N ALA A 150 30.79 2.44 1.63
CA ALA A 150 31.15 3.64 0.87
C ALA A 150 31.98 4.63 1.68
N LEU A 151 31.73 4.74 2.99
CA LEU A 151 32.49 5.58 3.93
C LEU A 151 33.88 4.97 4.21
N GLU A 152 33.98 3.65 4.41
CA GLU A 152 35.27 2.97 4.59
C GLU A 152 36.16 3.11 3.37
N ALA A 153 35.57 3.08 2.15
CA ALA A 153 36.29 3.26 0.89
C ALA A 153 36.55 4.74 0.54
N ASP A 154 36.08 5.69 1.35
CA ASP A 154 36.04 7.13 1.05
C ASP A 154 35.45 7.48 -0.33
N ASP A 155 34.51 6.63 -0.83
CA ASP A 155 33.87 6.80 -2.13
C ASP A 155 32.34 6.93 -2.01
N LEU A 156 31.88 8.18 -1.89
CA LEU A 156 30.46 8.55 -1.90
C LEU A 156 30.01 9.03 -3.28
N SER A 157 30.62 8.56 -4.36
CA SER A 157 30.23 8.85 -5.73
C SER A 157 28.84 8.27 -6.03
N ALA A 158 28.13 8.84 -7.01
CA ALA A 158 26.86 8.28 -7.47
C ALA A 158 27.02 6.85 -8.03
N ARG A 159 28.20 6.53 -8.60
CA ARG A 159 28.49 5.20 -9.15
C ARG A 159 28.49 4.15 -8.03
N ASN A 160 29.16 4.43 -6.93
CA ASN A 160 29.25 3.53 -5.78
C ASN A 160 27.89 3.43 -5.05
N LEU A 161 27.21 4.54 -4.80
CA LEU A 161 25.90 4.56 -4.15
C LEU A 161 24.77 3.98 -5.00
N ALA A 162 24.98 3.71 -6.29
CA ALA A 162 24.05 2.96 -7.14
C ALA A 162 23.80 1.52 -6.64
N ASP A 163 24.73 0.96 -5.87
CA ASP A 163 24.61 -0.38 -5.30
C ASP A 163 23.43 -0.48 -4.34
N TYR A 164 23.17 0.55 -3.56
CA TYR A 164 21.99 0.65 -2.73
C TYR A 164 20.72 0.44 -3.54
N GLU A 165 20.56 1.15 -4.67
CA GLU A 165 19.39 1.01 -5.51
C GLU A 165 19.29 -0.37 -6.15
N ARG A 166 20.40 -0.95 -6.60
CA ARG A 166 20.42 -2.31 -7.17
C ARG A 166 20.02 -3.36 -6.15
N GLU A 167 20.49 -3.25 -4.92
CA GLU A 167 20.21 -4.21 -3.85
C GLU A 167 18.74 -4.16 -3.42
N TRP A 168 18.17 -2.99 -3.15
CA TRP A 168 16.77 -2.93 -2.76
C TRP A 168 15.83 -3.29 -3.93
N LYS A 169 16.14 -2.91 -5.17
CA LYS A 169 15.36 -3.34 -6.35
C LYS A 169 15.43 -4.85 -6.59
N LYS A 170 16.56 -5.48 -6.32
CA LYS A 170 16.69 -6.93 -6.37
C LYS A 170 15.74 -7.61 -5.36
N LYS A 171 15.60 -7.06 -4.16
CA LYS A 171 14.71 -7.60 -3.13
C LYS A 171 13.22 -7.26 -3.36
N LEU A 172 12.90 -6.01 -3.61
CA LEU A 172 11.53 -5.51 -3.63
C LEU A 172 10.96 -5.22 -5.02
N GLY A 173 11.79 -5.11 -6.06
CA GLY A 173 11.37 -4.59 -7.36
C GLY A 173 10.27 -5.44 -8.01
N ARG A 174 10.35 -6.77 -7.93
CA ARG A 174 9.31 -7.69 -8.43
C ARG A 174 8.01 -7.54 -7.64
N GLU A 175 8.12 -7.51 -6.32
CA GLU A 175 6.99 -7.37 -5.40
C GLU A 175 6.22 -6.06 -5.64
N LEU A 176 6.94 -4.93 -5.70
CA LEU A 176 6.37 -3.64 -6.00
C LEU A 176 5.68 -3.60 -7.37
N LYS A 177 6.29 -4.24 -8.39
CA LYS A 177 5.70 -4.32 -9.73
C LYS A 177 4.40 -5.11 -9.74
N ILE A 178 4.38 -6.30 -9.13
CA ILE A 178 3.19 -7.15 -9.04
C ILE A 178 2.09 -6.42 -8.25
N GLY A 179 2.42 -5.91 -7.06
CA GLY A 179 1.47 -5.17 -6.21
C GLY A 179 0.87 -3.95 -6.91
N TYR A 180 1.69 -3.20 -7.65
CA TYR A 180 1.22 -2.05 -8.42
C TYR A 180 0.21 -2.44 -9.51
N TRP A 181 0.48 -3.50 -10.28
CA TRP A 181 -0.42 -3.93 -11.34
C TRP A 181 -1.68 -4.59 -10.80
N ALA A 182 -1.59 -5.38 -9.73
CA ALA A 182 -2.76 -5.91 -9.03
C ALA A 182 -3.65 -4.77 -8.50
N ARG A 183 -3.04 -3.74 -7.96
CA ARG A 183 -3.72 -2.52 -7.54
C ARG A 183 -4.42 -1.82 -8.69
N LYS A 184 -3.74 -1.62 -9.82
CA LYS A 184 -4.31 -1.02 -11.02
C LYS A 184 -5.48 -1.85 -11.56
N PHE A 185 -5.36 -3.16 -11.56
CA PHE A 185 -6.46 -4.04 -11.93
C PHE A 185 -7.68 -3.83 -11.02
N TYR A 186 -7.47 -3.86 -9.69
CA TYR A 186 -8.54 -3.65 -8.73
C TYR A 186 -9.26 -2.29 -8.92
N GLU A 187 -8.54 -1.21 -9.21
CA GLU A 187 -9.11 0.12 -9.46
C GLU A 187 -10.15 0.15 -10.61
N HIS A 188 -10.10 -0.82 -11.52
CA HIS A 188 -11.02 -0.92 -12.66
C HIS A 188 -12.21 -1.84 -12.42
N LEU A 189 -12.28 -2.50 -11.25
CA LEU A 189 -13.40 -3.39 -10.91
C LEU A 189 -14.59 -2.58 -10.41
N SER A 190 -15.79 -2.98 -10.83
CA SER A 190 -17.05 -2.57 -10.20
C SER A 190 -17.29 -3.39 -8.93
N ASP A 191 -18.15 -2.90 -8.03
CA ASP A 191 -18.51 -3.59 -6.79
C ASP A 191 -19.02 -4.99 -7.06
N LYS A 192 -19.88 -5.17 -8.06
CA LYS A 192 -20.38 -6.50 -8.50
C LYS A 192 -19.27 -7.47 -8.93
N GLN A 193 -18.20 -6.95 -9.54
CA GLN A 193 -17.05 -7.77 -9.93
C GLN A 193 -16.20 -8.14 -8.71
N VAL A 194 -16.05 -7.22 -7.77
CA VAL A 194 -15.37 -7.47 -6.48
C VAL A 194 -16.13 -8.55 -5.71
N ASP A 195 -17.43 -8.39 -5.51
CA ASP A 195 -18.30 -9.39 -4.83
C ASP A 195 -18.15 -10.77 -5.48
N ARG A 196 -18.23 -10.83 -6.81
CA ARG A 196 -18.07 -12.10 -7.53
C ARG A 196 -16.70 -12.75 -7.32
N ILE A 197 -15.63 -11.97 -7.21
CA ILE A 197 -14.29 -12.48 -6.89
C ILE A 197 -14.28 -13.09 -5.48
N PHE A 198 -14.85 -12.41 -4.50
CA PHE A 198 -14.97 -12.92 -3.13
C PHE A 198 -15.81 -14.19 -3.07
N ASP A 199 -16.96 -14.22 -3.74
CA ASP A 199 -17.81 -15.42 -3.84
C ASP A 199 -17.06 -16.62 -4.40
N ILE A 200 -16.27 -16.42 -5.47
CA ILE A 200 -15.45 -17.48 -6.07
C ILE A 200 -14.37 -17.95 -5.12
N ILE A 201 -13.70 -17.05 -4.44
CA ILE A 201 -12.65 -17.38 -3.47
C ILE A 201 -13.25 -18.23 -2.35
N LYS A 202 -14.37 -17.80 -1.78
CA LYS A 202 -15.04 -18.49 -0.68
C LYS A 202 -15.64 -19.83 -1.09
N SER A 203 -16.41 -19.86 -2.19
CA SER A 203 -17.09 -21.08 -2.65
C SER A 203 -16.16 -22.18 -3.12
N ASN A 204 -14.91 -21.87 -3.44
CA ASN A 204 -13.89 -22.84 -3.83
C ASN A 204 -12.87 -23.12 -2.72
N GLY A 205 -13.06 -22.61 -1.50
CA GLY A 205 -12.16 -22.82 -0.36
C GLY A 205 -10.74 -22.28 -0.58
N ILE A 206 -10.58 -21.28 -1.46
CA ILE A 206 -9.27 -20.69 -1.81
C ILE A 206 -8.70 -19.93 -0.62
N ASP A 207 -9.55 -19.22 0.14
CA ASP A 207 -9.22 -18.54 1.38
C ASP A 207 -8.68 -19.50 2.44
N GLU A 208 -9.41 -20.61 2.71
CA GLU A 208 -8.95 -21.64 3.64
C GLU A 208 -7.64 -22.29 3.20
N ALA A 209 -7.48 -22.58 1.90
CA ALA A 209 -6.26 -23.14 1.34
C ALA A 209 -5.06 -22.18 1.46
N LEU A 210 -5.30 -20.88 1.40
CA LEU A 210 -4.26 -19.85 1.62
C LEU A 210 -3.91 -19.74 3.11
N LEU A 211 -4.90 -19.71 4.01
CA LEU A 211 -4.68 -19.57 5.45
C LEU A 211 -3.98 -20.78 6.09
N LYS A 212 -4.14 -21.97 5.50
CA LYS A 212 -3.45 -23.20 5.96
C LYS A 212 -1.96 -23.25 5.60
N LYS A 213 -1.45 -22.27 4.86
CA LYS A 213 -0.03 -22.21 4.49
C LYS A 213 0.77 -21.47 5.54
N ASP A 214 1.78 -22.12 6.09
CA ASP A 214 2.69 -21.57 7.09
C ASP A 214 3.56 -20.41 6.54
N ASP A 215 3.61 -20.23 5.21
CA ASP A 215 4.40 -19.21 4.52
C ASP A 215 3.62 -17.94 4.11
N LEU A 216 2.39 -17.79 4.59
CA LEU A 216 1.60 -16.59 4.31
C LEU A 216 2.20 -15.37 5.02
N SER A 217 2.72 -14.45 4.24
CA SER A 217 3.33 -13.23 4.75
C SER A 217 2.49 -12.00 4.49
N PHE A 218 2.27 -11.19 5.53
CA PHE A 218 1.62 -9.88 5.41
C PHE A 218 2.48 -8.84 4.68
N ASP A 219 3.75 -9.13 4.44
CA ASP A 219 4.68 -8.21 3.79
C ASP A 219 4.99 -8.58 2.34
N TRP A 220 4.74 -9.84 1.93
CA TRP A 220 5.02 -10.34 0.58
C TRP A 220 3.73 -10.83 -0.08
N HIS A 221 3.07 -9.93 -0.82
CA HIS A 221 1.76 -10.19 -1.46
C HIS A 221 1.87 -10.77 -2.87
N GLY A 222 3.02 -10.56 -3.53
CA GLY A 222 3.18 -10.90 -4.94
C GLY A 222 2.95 -12.38 -5.24
N GLU A 223 3.43 -13.27 -4.39
CA GLU A 223 3.23 -14.71 -4.58
C GLU A 223 1.76 -15.11 -4.42
N VAL A 224 1.08 -14.57 -3.40
CA VAL A 224 -0.36 -14.80 -3.18
C VAL A 224 -1.17 -14.30 -4.36
N ILE A 225 -0.88 -13.10 -4.84
CA ILE A 225 -1.53 -12.49 -6.01
C ILE A 225 -1.34 -13.39 -7.25
N LEU A 226 -0.13 -13.85 -7.51
CA LEU A 226 0.15 -14.73 -8.66
C LEU A 226 -0.54 -16.09 -8.53
N LYS A 227 -0.60 -16.68 -7.33
CA LYS A 227 -1.35 -17.92 -7.07
C LYS A 227 -2.85 -17.73 -7.31
N LEU A 228 -3.41 -16.62 -6.83
CA LEU A 228 -4.82 -16.28 -7.06
C LEU A 228 -5.11 -16.10 -8.56
N LEU A 229 -4.30 -15.32 -9.27
CA LEU A 229 -4.47 -15.09 -10.72
C LEU A 229 -4.25 -16.35 -11.54
N GLY A 230 -3.40 -17.28 -11.09
CA GLY A 230 -3.17 -18.60 -11.72
C GLY A 230 -4.24 -19.64 -11.40
N HIS A 231 -5.16 -19.37 -10.47
CA HIS A 231 -6.21 -20.31 -10.13
C HIS A 231 -7.24 -20.42 -11.26
N ARG A 232 -7.47 -21.65 -11.81
CA ARG A 232 -8.26 -21.88 -13.04
C ARG A 232 -9.66 -21.27 -13.00
N VAL A 233 -10.35 -21.37 -11.88
CA VAL A 233 -11.73 -20.83 -11.75
C VAL A 233 -11.70 -19.31 -11.71
N LEU A 234 -10.77 -18.73 -10.96
CA LEU A 234 -10.64 -17.28 -10.82
C LEU A 234 -10.17 -16.62 -12.12
N SER A 235 -9.18 -17.19 -12.81
CA SER A 235 -8.70 -16.66 -14.08
C SER A 235 -9.80 -16.66 -15.16
N LYS A 236 -10.57 -17.75 -15.30
CA LYS A 236 -11.73 -17.80 -16.20
C LYS A 236 -12.81 -16.76 -15.86
N ALA A 237 -13.08 -16.56 -14.56
CA ALA A 237 -14.04 -15.56 -14.13
C ALA A 237 -13.58 -14.14 -14.49
N ILE A 238 -12.31 -13.83 -14.28
CA ILE A 238 -11.71 -12.54 -14.64
C ILE A 238 -11.77 -12.30 -16.16
N GLU A 239 -11.46 -13.30 -16.98
CA GLU A 239 -11.59 -13.22 -18.44
C GLU A 239 -13.03 -12.91 -18.89
N VAL A 240 -14.02 -13.58 -18.29
CA VAL A 240 -15.45 -13.36 -18.59
C VAL A 240 -15.93 -11.98 -18.16
N MET A 241 -15.35 -11.42 -17.10
CA MET A 241 -15.71 -10.07 -16.61
C MET A 241 -15.33 -8.94 -17.57
N LYS A 242 -14.54 -9.22 -18.63
CA LYS A 242 -14.10 -8.23 -19.64
C LYS A 242 -13.58 -6.93 -19.02
N VAL A 243 -12.78 -7.05 -17.95
CA VAL A 243 -12.19 -5.90 -17.30
C VAL A 243 -11.31 -5.15 -18.31
N PRO A 244 -11.51 -3.86 -18.56
CA PRO A 244 -10.75 -3.11 -19.56
C PRO A 244 -9.33 -2.81 -19.02
N PHE A 245 -8.54 -3.89 -18.84
CA PHE A 245 -7.21 -3.80 -18.26
C PHE A 245 -6.19 -4.52 -19.14
N ARG A 246 -5.24 -3.77 -19.69
CA ARG A 246 -4.08 -4.33 -20.38
C ARG A 246 -2.86 -4.12 -19.50
N ILE A 247 -2.17 -5.19 -19.14
CA ILE A 247 -0.86 -5.10 -18.52
C ILE A 247 0.09 -4.54 -19.58
N GLY A 248 0.50 -3.28 -19.42
CA GLY A 248 1.59 -2.71 -20.20
C GLY A 248 2.87 -3.45 -19.82
N VAL A 249 3.39 -4.22 -20.76
CA VAL A 249 4.68 -4.91 -20.65
C VAL A 249 5.82 -3.89 -20.79
#